data_1c067f5ea7a51f09706a3d5a2ad1db80
#
_entry.id   1c067f5ea7a51f09706a3d5a2ad1db80
#
_cell.length_a   1.000
_cell.length_b   1.000
_cell.length_c   1.000
_cell.angle_alpha   90.00
_cell.angle_beta   90.00
_cell.angle_gamma   90.00
#
_symmetry.space_group_name_H-M   'P 1'
#
loop_
_entity.id
_entity.type
_entity.pdbx_description
1 polymer ?
#
loop_
_entity_poly.entity_id
_entity_poly.type
_entity_poly.pdbx_seq_one_letter_code
_entity_poly.pdbx_strand_id
1 'polypeptide(L)'
;AQKGIEMRLLVKSGSLQENEQQRGLAHFTEHMAFKGTTHFPGTSGFKQLEQQGIKLGNHVNAVTSFNSTTYKLSLPQATPEQTATGLQLLSDWAQGITFEQDAFEKERGVIVEEWRVRQGVGFRINQALEQLRYHGSRYAERDPIGLLDIVRQAPVDEAKAYYHTWYQPERMVLVIVGELDQSAIKSAISRYFSAKPVQPATPDNPEWQRFAPQSALLVSPIFDREYGDRVIQFSLQRDAVAPLNTAAGQRDDLLDNLWIPILNQRLGVLVDNGELPSASVNEQGALLDEKRRQQLMIVRPSGQDYQGALRLLWTEVQRMATSPVSDDELNGVRQRLLAKLSQQAATQQRYQNDYLADQITTALAFQMPLFDKKQQLFMTHALIKDVKPADLQRHIAAFLDSASPRLALIGPDSDSATFQPQAFTTLWQQIRRSQPGPFALQARAVTLNLLAPTAGTVSERQPLPLDNTEQWTLSNRITVIVKSDKALQDDVQVSLRIPGGRSLETQATPRLVEWAVELPESSGYGGYSSRGLAP
;
A
#
# COMPACT_ATOMS: atom_id res chain seq x y z
N ALA A 1 19.53 1.58 -19.42
CA ALA A 1 19.97 1.67 -18.02
C ALA A 1 19.59 3.04 -17.49
N GLN A 2 18.93 3.07 -16.35
CA GLN A 2 18.61 4.33 -15.67
C GLN A 2 19.92 4.88 -15.08
N LYS A 3 20.28 6.10 -15.46
CA LYS A 3 21.54 6.72 -15.04
C LYS A 3 21.55 7.22 -13.59
N GLY A 4 20.43 7.19 -12.89
CA GLY A 4 20.28 7.72 -11.54
C GLY A 4 20.68 6.73 -10.45
N ILE A 5 20.99 7.28 -9.26
CA ILE A 5 21.19 6.52 -8.02
C ILE A 5 20.07 6.89 -7.05
N GLU A 6 19.50 5.88 -6.42
CA GLU A 6 18.55 6.01 -5.32
C GLU A 6 19.22 5.62 -4.01
N MET A 7 19.11 6.48 -3.03
CA MET A 7 19.65 6.25 -1.68
C MET A 7 18.52 6.32 -0.67
N ARG A 8 18.54 5.41 0.30
CA ARG A 8 17.63 5.41 1.45
C ARG A 8 18.43 5.20 2.72
N LEU A 9 18.18 6.03 3.71
CA LEU A 9 18.60 5.77 5.09
C LEU A 9 17.34 5.36 5.85
N LEU A 10 17.25 4.08 6.20
CA LEU A 10 16.22 3.53 7.07
C LEU A 10 16.74 3.58 8.51
N VAL A 11 16.07 4.31 9.37
CA VAL A 11 16.26 4.26 10.82
C VAL A 11 15.12 3.45 11.41
N LYS A 12 15.39 2.33 12.05
CA LYS A 12 14.40 1.46 12.71
C LYS A 12 13.96 2.06 14.04
N SER A 13 13.44 3.27 13.97
CA SER A 13 12.86 4.03 15.07
C SER A 13 11.84 5.02 14.50
N GLY A 14 10.69 5.07 15.12
CA GLY A 14 9.59 5.95 14.77
C GLY A 14 8.81 6.37 16.03
N SER A 15 7.53 6.66 15.88
CA SER A 15 6.70 7.13 16.99
C SER A 15 6.48 6.10 18.09
N LEU A 16 6.63 4.80 17.79
CA LEU A 16 6.49 3.74 18.80
C LEU A 16 7.53 3.82 19.92
N GLN A 17 8.72 4.33 19.60
CA GLN A 17 9.84 4.49 20.54
C GLN A 17 9.72 5.72 21.43
N GLU A 18 8.79 6.62 21.17
CA GLU A 18 8.56 7.82 21.97
C GLU A 18 8.07 7.49 23.39
N ASN A 19 8.56 8.20 24.39
CA ASN A 19 7.92 8.22 25.71
C ASN A 19 6.73 9.17 25.73
N GLU A 20 6.07 9.34 26.90
CA GLU A 20 4.84 10.18 26.98
C GLU A 20 5.12 11.68 26.74
N GLN A 21 6.32 12.16 27.02
CA GLN A 21 6.74 13.54 26.80
C GLN A 21 7.25 13.80 25.39
N GLN A 22 7.42 12.74 24.58
CA GLN A 22 8.02 12.79 23.25
C GLN A 22 7.02 12.54 22.11
N ARG A 23 5.72 12.40 22.39
CA ARG A 23 4.71 12.04 21.37
C ARG A 23 4.60 13.10 20.28
N GLY A 24 5.16 12.77 19.09
CA GLY A 24 5.32 13.63 17.91
C GLY A 24 6.76 14.07 17.66
N LEU A 25 7.72 13.77 18.55
CA LEU A 25 9.10 14.19 18.39
C LEU A 25 9.91 13.31 17.44
N ALA A 26 9.48 12.10 17.14
CA ALA A 26 10.03 11.29 16.06
C ALA A 26 9.85 12.02 14.70
N HIS A 27 8.65 12.47 14.41
CA HIS A 27 8.32 13.25 13.21
C HIS A 27 9.00 14.64 13.25
N PHE A 28 9.02 15.28 14.42
CA PHE A 28 9.74 16.55 14.57
C PHE A 28 11.25 16.39 14.30
N THR A 29 11.86 15.29 14.73
CA THR A 29 13.27 14.96 14.44
C THR A 29 13.51 14.82 12.94
N GLU A 30 12.57 14.20 12.20
CA GLU A 30 12.62 14.13 10.75
C GLU A 30 12.66 15.54 10.14
N HIS A 31 11.77 16.45 10.55
CA HIS A 31 11.76 17.83 10.10
C HIS A 31 13.08 18.56 10.39
N MET A 32 13.66 18.34 11.57
CA MET A 32 14.93 18.96 11.94
C MET A 32 16.11 18.51 11.07
N ALA A 33 16.07 17.32 10.48
CA ALA A 33 17.05 16.87 9.50
C ALA A 33 17.17 17.81 8.29
N PHE A 34 16.09 18.55 8.00
CA PHE A 34 16.02 19.51 6.90
C PHE A 34 16.36 20.95 7.32
N LYS A 35 16.68 21.19 8.58
CA LYS A 35 16.92 22.55 9.13
C LYS A 35 18.36 22.83 9.52
N GLY A 36 19.22 21.84 9.52
CA GLY A 36 20.64 22.02 9.74
C GLY A 36 21.32 20.77 10.27
N THR A 37 22.50 20.53 9.75
CA THR A 37 23.34 19.40 10.14
C THR A 37 24.80 19.88 10.32
N THR A 38 25.65 19.01 10.81
CA THR A 38 27.06 19.32 11.13
C THR A 38 27.82 19.93 9.93
N HIS A 39 27.66 19.36 8.73
CA HIS A 39 28.36 19.82 7.53
C HIS A 39 27.52 20.77 6.67
N PHE A 40 26.22 20.83 6.90
CA PHE A 40 25.28 21.66 6.16
C PHE A 40 24.43 22.52 7.11
N PRO A 41 25.00 23.60 7.66
CA PRO A 41 24.27 24.46 8.60
C PRO A 41 23.06 25.13 7.93
N GLY A 42 21.94 25.17 8.63
CA GLY A 42 20.67 25.71 8.14
C GLY A 42 20.17 24.95 6.90
N THR A 43 19.90 25.66 5.81
CA THR A 43 19.45 25.07 4.53
C THR A 43 20.54 24.98 3.47
N SER A 44 21.83 25.15 3.85
CA SER A 44 22.95 25.21 2.90
C SER A 44 23.13 23.92 2.11
N GLY A 45 22.89 22.75 2.71
CA GLY A 45 22.95 21.45 2.03
C GLY A 45 21.93 21.33 0.90
N PHE A 46 20.71 21.83 1.11
CA PHE A 46 19.67 21.79 0.08
C PHE A 46 19.95 22.78 -1.05
N LYS A 47 20.50 23.97 -0.75
CA LYS A 47 20.96 24.93 -1.77
C LYS A 47 22.07 24.33 -2.63
N GLN A 48 23.00 23.59 -2.03
CA GLN A 48 24.05 22.88 -2.75
C GLN A 48 23.48 21.78 -3.65
N LEU A 49 22.52 20.99 -3.16
CA LEU A 49 21.83 19.97 -3.94
C LEU A 49 21.03 20.58 -5.09
N GLU A 50 20.33 21.70 -4.85
CA GLU A 50 19.59 22.42 -5.91
C GLU A 50 20.51 22.95 -7.01
N GLN A 51 21.69 23.46 -6.67
CA GLN A 51 22.72 23.85 -7.66
C GLN A 51 23.18 22.68 -8.52
N GLN A 52 23.12 21.46 -7.99
CA GLN A 52 23.40 20.21 -8.68
C GLN A 52 22.17 19.60 -9.39
N GLY A 53 21.04 20.32 -9.45
CA GLY A 53 19.80 19.88 -10.09
C GLY A 53 18.93 18.94 -9.25
N ILE A 54 19.22 18.77 -7.97
CA ILE A 54 18.47 17.93 -7.04
C ILE A 54 17.47 18.79 -6.26
N LYS A 55 16.17 18.57 -6.48
CA LYS A 55 15.09 19.40 -5.92
C LYS A 55 14.48 18.79 -4.67
N LEU A 56 14.29 19.62 -3.64
CA LEU A 56 13.54 19.25 -2.44
C LEU A 56 12.09 18.89 -2.80
N GLY A 57 11.53 17.90 -2.15
CA GLY A 57 10.19 17.37 -2.40
C GLY A 57 10.15 16.32 -3.52
N ASN A 58 10.84 16.53 -4.63
CA ASN A 58 10.86 15.57 -5.75
C ASN A 58 11.98 14.52 -5.60
N HIS A 59 13.19 14.97 -5.24
CA HIS A 59 14.37 14.12 -5.17
C HIS A 59 14.84 13.86 -3.73
N VAL A 60 14.39 14.68 -2.80
CA VAL A 60 14.73 14.60 -1.37
C VAL A 60 13.44 14.63 -0.57
N ASN A 61 13.22 13.59 0.24
CA ASN A 61 12.04 13.45 1.07
C ASN A 61 12.34 12.58 2.30
N ALA A 62 11.45 12.58 3.28
CA ALA A 62 11.49 11.63 4.38
C ALA A 62 10.07 11.27 4.82
N VAL A 63 9.95 10.18 5.57
CA VAL A 63 8.69 9.70 6.15
C VAL A 63 8.96 9.07 7.49
N THR A 64 8.22 9.53 8.50
CA THR A 64 8.17 8.89 9.82
C THR A 64 6.92 8.03 9.94
N SER A 65 7.10 6.78 10.35
CA SER A 65 6.05 5.82 10.67
C SER A 65 6.09 5.42 12.15
N PHE A 66 5.28 4.45 12.53
CA PHE A 66 5.32 3.90 13.89
C PHE A 66 6.68 3.28 14.23
N ASN A 67 7.25 2.49 13.33
CA ASN A 67 8.43 1.64 13.59
C ASN A 67 9.72 2.15 12.94
N SER A 68 9.64 3.15 12.08
CA SER A 68 10.80 3.61 11.31
C SER A 68 10.67 5.03 10.82
N THR A 69 11.83 5.66 10.59
CA THR A 69 11.97 6.89 9.82
C THR A 69 12.85 6.59 8.61
N THR A 70 12.37 6.93 7.41
CA THR A 70 13.09 6.68 6.16
C THR A 70 13.38 8.00 5.46
N TYR A 71 14.67 8.30 5.26
CA TYR A 71 15.13 9.41 4.45
C TYR A 71 15.42 8.93 3.03
N LYS A 72 14.94 9.67 2.03
CA LYS A 72 15.03 9.35 0.61
C LYS A 72 15.81 10.42 -0.13
N LEU A 73 16.74 9.98 -0.98
CA LEU A 73 17.53 10.84 -1.83
C LEU A 73 17.70 10.21 -3.21
N SER A 74 17.26 10.92 -4.23
CA SER A 74 17.38 10.53 -5.64
C SER A 74 18.44 11.42 -6.32
N LEU A 75 19.42 10.81 -6.97
CA LEU A 75 20.49 11.47 -7.69
C LEU A 75 20.33 11.20 -9.20
N PRO A 76 19.65 12.07 -9.96
CA PRO A 76 19.25 11.76 -11.34
C PRO A 76 20.42 11.55 -12.30
N GLN A 77 21.56 12.22 -12.08
CA GLN A 77 22.74 12.12 -12.93
C GLN A 77 23.86 11.27 -12.32
N ALA A 78 23.80 11.02 -11.01
CA ALA A 78 24.75 10.21 -10.25
C ALA A 78 26.22 10.61 -10.47
N THR A 79 26.50 11.90 -10.58
CA THR A 79 27.88 12.41 -10.68
C THR A 79 28.66 12.10 -9.39
N PRO A 80 30.00 12.01 -9.45
CA PRO A 80 30.81 11.83 -8.24
C PRO A 80 30.54 12.90 -7.17
N GLU A 81 30.28 14.13 -7.58
CA GLU A 81 29.97 15.25 -6.69
C GLU A 81 28.58 15.06 -6.04
N GLN A 82 27.53 14.74 -6.82
CA GLN A 82 26.21 14.42 -6.29
C GLN A 82 26.27 13.26 -5.31
N THR A 83 27.01 12.20 -5.66
CA THR A 83 27.18 11.01 -4.80
C THR A 83 27.88 11.36 -3.48
N ALA A 84 28.94 12.15 -3.52
CA ALA A 84 29.65 12.60 -2.33
C ALA A 84 28.77 13.48 -1.43
N THR A 85 28.08 14.47 -1.99
CA THR A 85 27.14 15.34 -1.27
C THR A 85 26.00 14.53 -0.64
N GLY A 86 25.42 13.59 -1.41
CA GLY A 86 24.35 12.73 -0.94
C GLY A 86 24.75 11.83 0.22
N LEU A 87 25.90 11.18 0.14
CA LEU A 87 26.43 10.34 1.22
C LEU A 87 26.76 11.15 2.48
N GLN A 88 27.33 12.36 2.32
CA GLN A 88 27.58 13.25 3.45
C GLN A 88 26.27 13.66 4.12
N LEU A 89 25.24 14.02 3.33
CA LEU A 89 23.95 14.42 3.88
C LEU A 89 23.26 13.27 4.62
N LEU A 90 23.27 12.05 4.06
CA LEU A 90 22.73 10.87 4.72
C LEU A 90 23.50 10.53 6.01
N SER A 91 24.80 10.69 6.02
CA SER A 91 25.62 10.53 7.23
C SER A 91 25.27 11.58 8.29
N ASP A 92 25.04 12.81 7.88
CA ASP A 92 24.62 13.88 8.77
C ASP A 92 23.22 13.64 9.34
N TRP A 93 22.29 13.17 8.54
CA TRP A 93 20.96 12.77 9.04
C TRP A 93 21.06 11.62 10.07
N ALA A 94 21.98 10.69 9.83
CA ALA A 94 22.20 9.59 10.75
C ALA A 94 22.73 10.06 12.13
N GLN A 95 23.66 11.02 12.15
CA GLN A 95 24.41 11.32 13.37
C GLN A 95 24.81 12.80 13.56
N GLY A 96 24.30 13.71 12.75
CA GLY A 96 24.75 15.10 12.69
C GLY A 96 23.67 16.17 12.68
N ILE A 97 22.43 15.86 13.00
CA ILE A 97 21.35 16.88 13.12
C ILE A 97 21.68 17.81 14.29
N THR A 98 21.66 19.13 14.06
CA THR A 98 22.16 20.13 15.06
C THR A 98 21.09 20.59 16.04
N PHE A 99 19.82 20.53 15.69
CA PHE A 99 18.70 20.99 16.54
C PHE A 99 18.90 22.42 17.06
N GLU A 100 19.25 23.37 16.16
CA GLU A 100 19.36 24.77 16.52
C GLU A 100 18.04 25.30 17.09
N GLN A 101 18.08 25.98 18.26
CA GLN A 101 16.89 26.42 18.98
C GLN A 101 15.93 27.26 18.13
N ASP A 102 16.46 28.24 17.41
CA ASP A 102 15.65 29.13 16.57
C ASP A 102 15.00 28.39 15.39
N ALA A 103 15.68 27.39 14.82
CA ALA A 103 15.15 26.55 13.76
C ALA A 103 14.05 25.64 14.30
N PHE A 104 14.24 25.06 15.49
CA PHE A 104 13.27 24.21 16.18
C PHE A 104 11.98 24.97 16.47
N GLU A 105 12.08 26.19 17.02
CA GLU A 105 10.88 27.00 17.31
C GLU A 105 10.11 27.42 16.06
N LYS A 106 10.81 27.72 14.97
CA LYS A 106 10.17 28.01 13.68
C LYS A 106 9.47 26.79 13.10
N GLU A 107 10.10 25.61 13.20
CA GLU A 107 9.56 24.37 12.65
C GLU A 107 8.36 23.86 13.43
N ARG A 108 8.28 24.16 14.72
CA ARG A 108 7.11 23.91 15.55
C ARG A 108 5.82 24.46 14.91
N GLY A 109 5.88 25.70 14.40
CA GLY A 109 4.77 26.33 13.68
C GLY A 109 4.39 25.58 12.40
N VAL A 110 5.35 25.03 11.68
CA VAL A 110 5.11 24.25 10.45
C VAL A 110 4.37 22.95 10.77
N ILE A 111 4.80 22.21 11.79
CA ILE A 111 4.16 20.95 12.18
C ILE A 111 2.75 21.19 12.73
N VAL A 112 2.55 22.27 13.53
CA VAL A 112 1.22 22.66 14.00
C VAL A 112 0.30 22.99 12.82
N GLU A 113 0.80 23.68 11.79
CA GLU A 113 0.02 23.97 10.60
C GLU A 113 -0.27 22.70 9.77
N GLU A 114 0.70 21.80 9.64
CA GLU A 114 0.48 20.49 9.02
C GLU A 114 -0.62 19.71 9.74
N TRP A 115 -0.58 19.65 11.07
CA TRP A 115 -1.63 19.06 11.87
C TRP A 115 -2.99 19.71 11.60
N ARG A 116 -3.04 21.05 11.52
CA ARG A 116 -4.28 21.79 11.26
C ARG A 116 -4.86 21.50 9.87
N VAL A 117 -4.03 21.48 8.84
CA VAL A 117 -4.46 21.25 7.46
C VAL A 117 -5.02 19.83 7.29
N ARG A 118 -4.53 18.86 8.05
CA ARG A 118 -5.02 17.48 8.00
C ARG A 118 -6.44 17.30 8.59
N GLN A 119 -7.02 18.27 9.32
CA GLN A 119 -8.28 18.14 10.08
C GLN A 119 -9.57 18.01 9.24
N GLY A 120 -9.52 17.53 8.00
CA GLY A 120 -10.69 17.24 7.18
C GLY A 120 -11.42 15.95 7.58
N VAL A 121 -12.57 15.70 6.96
CA VAL A 121 -13.40 14.49 7.20
C VAL A 121 -12.59 13.20 7.02
N GLY A 122 -11.73 13.13 6.00
CA GLY A 122 -10.87 11.96 5.76
C GLY A 122 -9.91 11.68 6.91
N PHE A 123 -9.34 12.71 7.53
CA PHE A 123 -8.47 12.55 8.69
C PHE A 123 -9.23 12.01 9.91
N ARG A 124 -10.40 12.56 10.22
CA ARG A 124 -11.22 12.10 11.35
C ARG A 124 -11.61 10.62 11.20
N ILE A 125 -12.02 10.22 9.99
CA ILE A 125 -12.35 8.83 9.68
C ILE A 125 -11.11 7.94 9.82
N ASN A 126 -9.97 8.34 9.23
CA ASN A 126 -8.73 7.57 9.33
C ASN A 126 -8.24 7.42 10.76
N GLN A 127 -8.31 8.48 11.56
CA GLN A 127 -7.95 8.42 12.98
C GLN A 127 -8.83 7.42 13.75
N ALA A 128 -10.15 7.42 13.52
CA ALA A 128 -11.05 6.46 14.13
C ALA A 128 -10.79 5.01 13.65
N LEU A 129 -10.45 4.83 12.36
CA LEU A 129 -10.05 3.54 11.82
C LEU A 129 -8.74 3.04 12.41
N GLU A 130 -7.77 3.91 12.64
CA GLU A 130 -6.49 3.56 13.29
C GLU A 130 -6.69 3.20 14.75
N GLN A 131 -7.54 3.91 15.49
CA GLN A 131 -7.92 3.56 16.85
C GLN A 131 -8.55 2.16 16.91
N LEU A 132 -9.40 1.81 15.95
CA LEU A 132 -9.96 0.47 15.85
C LEU A 132 -8.90 -0.56 15.45
N ARG A 133 -8.08 -0.24 14.44
CA ARG A 133 -7.04 -1.12 13.90
C ARG A 133 -6.01 -1.50 14.95
N TYR A 134 -5.59 -0.53 15.73
CA TYR A 134 -4.53 -0.68 16.73
C TYR A 134 -5.05 -0.84 18.16
N HIS A 135 -6.36 -1.03 18.32
CA HIS A 135 -6.97 -1.20 19.64
C HIS A 135 -6.26 -2.23 20.50
N GLY A 136 -5.98 -1.88 21.75
CA GLY A 136 -5.31 -2.75 22.69
C GLY A 136 -3.80 -2.91 22.46
N SER A 137 -3.19 -1.99 21.71
CA SER A 137 -1.75 -1.92 21.50
C SER A 137 -1.24 -0.48 21.67
N ARG A 138 0.07 -0.34 21.86
CA ARG A 138 0.73 0.96 21.94
C ARG A 138 0.58 1.78 20.66
N TYR A 139 0.42 1.15 19.51
CA TYR A 139 0.20 1.82 18.22
C TYR A 139 -0.99 2.79 18.25
N ALA A 140 -2.07 2.46 18.95
CA ALA A 140 -3.25 3.32 19.07
C ALA A 140 -2.95 4.70 19.70
N GLU A 141 -1.86 4.79 20.45
CA GLU A 141 -1.46 5.99 21.17
C GLU A 141 -0.25 6.70 20.56
N ARG A 142 0.27 6.20 19.45
CA ARG A 142 1.56 6.64 18.88
C ARG A 142 1.43 7.06 17.41
N ASP A 143 0.35 7.78 17.07
CA ASP A 143 0.26 8.43 15.76
C ASP A 143 1.52 9.29 15.53
N PRO A 144 2.24 9.12 14.39
CA PRO A 144 3.46 9.86 14.11
C PRO A 144 3.32 11.39 14.16
N ILE A 145 2.15 11.95 13.81
CA ILE A 145 1.92 13.39 13.95
C ILE A 145 1.95 13.86 15.42
N GLY A 146 1.74 12.94 16.34
CA GLY A 146 1.84 13.15 17.78
C GLY A 146 0.69 13.91 18.41
N LEU A 147 0.94 14.35 19.64
CA LEU A 147 0.01 15.18 20.40
C LEU A 147 0.35 16.65 20.23
N LEU A 148 -0.65 17.43 19.81
CA LEU A 148 -0.49 18.85 19.53
C LEU A 148 0.11 19.64 20.72
N ASP A 149 -0.29 19.30 21.94
CA ASP A 149 0.21 19.97 23.14
C ASP A 149 1.70 19.65 23.39
N ILE A 150 2.13 18.40 23.12
CA ILE A 150 3.55 18.03 23.18
C ILE A 150 4.33 18.76 22.07
N VAL A 151 3.85 18.72 20.84
CA VAL A 151 4.48 19.42 19.71
C VAL A 151 4.64 20.91 19.99
N ARG A 152 3.65 21.55 20.64
CA ARG A 152 3.69 22.98 20.98
C ARG A 152 4.63 23.34 22.11
N GLN A 153 4.89 22.45 23.06
CA GLN A 153 5.52 22.80 24.34
C GLN A 153 6.83 22.05 24.62
N ALA A 154 7.08 20.92 23.94
CA ALA A 154 8.27 20.14 24.21
C ALA A 154 9.54 20.97 24.02
N PRO A 155 10.49 20.95 24.97
CA PRO A 155 11.76 21.61 24.78
C PRO A 155 12.59 20.89 23.71
N VAL A 156 13.49 21.61 23.04
CA VAL A 156 14.39 21.04 22.03
C VAL A 156 15.22 19.87 22.57
N ASP A 157 15.53 19.89 23.85
CA ASP A 157 16.33 18.84 24.47
C ASP A 157 15.63 17.47 24.51
N GLU A 158 14.30 17.45 24.54
CA GLU A 158 13.54 16.20 24.41
C GLU A 158 13.66 15.59 23.00
N ALA A 159 13.66 16.42 21.95
CA ALA A 159 13.91 15.96 20.58
C ALA A 159 15.37 15.49 20.40
N LYS A 160 16.35 16.21 21.00
CA LYS A 160 17.74 15.76 21.04
C LYS A 160 17.88 14.43 21.78
N ALA A 161 17.21 14.27 22.92
CA ALA A 161 17.22 13.02 23.69
C ALA A 161 16.66 11.86 22.87
N TYR A 162 15.52 12.05 22.17
CA TYR A 162 14.97 11.07 21.24
C TYR A 162 15.99 10.69 20.16
N TYR A 163 16.57 11.68 19.47
CA TYR A 163 17.54 11.46 18.41
C TYR A 163 18.78 10.72 18.91
N HIS A 164 19.39 11.15 20.01
CA HIS A 164 20.58 10.50 20.56
C HIS A 164 20.32 9.09 21.07
N THR A 165 19.11 8.79 21.54
CA THR A 165 18.75 7.46 22.02
C THR A 165 18.50 6.48 20.88
N TRP A 166 17.81 6.92 19.81
CA TRP A 166 17.25 6.01 18.83
C TRP A 166 17.98 6.00 17.49
N TYR A 167 18.75 7.06 17.16
CA TYR A 167 19.53 7.11 15.92
C TYR A 167 20.91 6.49 16.12
N GLN A 168 20.91 5.19 16.39
CA GLN A 168 22.13 4.40 16.61
C GLN A 168 22.45 3.56 15.35
N PRO A 169 23.74 3.36 15.01
CA PRO A 169 24.15 2.63 13.81
C PRO A 169 23.52 1.25 13.66
N GLU A 170 23.32 0.51 14.77
CA GLU A 170 22.72 -0.83 14.76
C GLU A 170 21.23 -0.81 14.36
N ARG A 171 20.58 0.36 14.45
CA ARG A 171 19.20 0.57 14.03
C ARG A 171 19.09 1.11 12.61
N MET A 172 20.21 1.31 11.92
CA MET A 172 20.22 1.95 10.61
C MET A 172 20.57 0.98 9.51
N VAL A 173 19.96 1.21 8.35
CA VAL A 173 20.30 0.53 7.12
C VAL A 173 20.42 1.55 6.00
N LEU A 174 21.55 1.54 5.30
CA LEU A 174 21.77 2.33 4.10
C LEU A 174 21.49 1.45 2.88
N VAL A 175 20.53 1.85 2.07
CA VAL A 175 20.18 1.20 0.80
C VAL A 175 20.60 2.11 -0.35
N ILE A 176 21.38 1.59 -1.30
CA ILE A 176 21.82 2.31 -2.49
C ILE A 176 21.52 1.43 -3.70
N VAL A 177 20.76 1.96 -4.65
CA VAL A 177 20.34 1.27 -5.87
C VAL A 177 20.69 2.11 -7.09
N GLY A 178 21.35 1.50 -8.07
CA GLY A 178 21.76 2.18 -9.31
C GLY A 178 22.87 1.44 -10.02
N GLU A 179 23.36 2.01 -11.09
CA GLU A 179 24.57 1.54 -11.76
C GLU A 179 25.80 2.08 -11.00
N LEU A 180 26.47 1.24 -10.23
CA LEU A 180 27.44 1.61 -9.22
C LEU A 180 28.76 0.84 -9.40
N ASP A 181 29.89 1.53 -9.25
CA ASP A 181 31.15 0.89 -8.90
C ASP A 181 31.13 0.51 -7.43
N GLN A 182 31.01 -0.80 -7.17
CA GLN A 182 30.90 -1.32 -5.80
C GLN A 182 32.11 -0.98 -4.92
N SER A 183 33.32 -0.94 -5.47
CA SER A 183 34.51 -0.63 -4.69
C SER A 183 34.60 0.85 -4.32
N ALA A 184 34.25 1.73 -5.25
CA ALA A 184 34.16 3.17 -5.01
C ALA A 184 33.10 3.51 -3.96
N ILE A 185 31.90 2.89 -4.06
CA ILE A 185 30.82 3.10 -3.09
C ILE A 185 31.20 2.57 -1.71
N LYS A 186 31.80 1.37 -1.60
CA LYS A 186 32.28 0.86 -0.30
C LYS A 186 33.30 1.79 0.35
N SER A 187 34.23 2.31 -0.41
CA SER A 187 35.22 3.26 0.08
C SER A 187 34.59 4.57 0.55
N ALA A 188 33.60 5.07 -0.20
CA ALA A 188 32.84 6.26 0.15
C ALA A 188 32.00 6.05 1.41
N ILE A 189 31.28 4.93 1.54
CA ILE A 189 30.52 4.59 2.76
C ILE A 189 31.46 4.55 3.97
N SER A 190 32.60 3.88 3.86
CA SER A 190 33.58 3.84 4.94
C SER A 190 34.06 5.24 5.34
N ARG A 191 34.24 6.15 4.37
CA ARG A 191 34.68 7.52 4.64
C ARG A 191 33.62 8.33 5.39
N TYR A 192 32.34 8.20 5.05
CA TYR A 192 31.29 9.07 5.59
C TYR A 192 30.61 8.50 6.84
N PHE A 193 30.59 7.18 7.04
CA PHE A 193 29.83 6.53 8.11
C PHE A 193 30.66 5.86 9.20
N SER A 194 32.00 5.82 9.11
CA SER A 194 32.84 5.07 10.05
C SER A 194 33.34 5.84 11.29
N ALA A 195 32.97 7.11 11.43
CA ALA A 195 33.73 8.02 12.30
C ALA A 195 33.28 8.13 13.77
N LYS A 196 32.19 7.45 14.20
CA LYS A 196 31.70 7.61 15.57
C LYS A 196 31.80 6.32 16.39
N PRO A 197 32.14 6.41 17.70
CA PRO A 197 32.09 5.26 18.59
C PRO A 197 30.66 4.73 18.66
N VAL A 198 30.54 3.43 18.48
CA VAL A 198 29.22 2.73 18.58
C VAL A 198 28.88 2.63 20.06
N GLN A 199 27.82 3.29 20.49
CA GLN A 199 27.19 2.98 21.77
C GLN A 199 26.17 1.86 21.54
N PRO A 200 26.03 0.89 22.45
CA PRO A 200 25.03 -0.15 22.32
C PRO A 200 23.64 0.45 22.11
N ALA A 201 22.95 -0.02 21.07
CA ALA A 201 21.59 0.46 20.79
C ALA A 201 20.66 0.14 21.98
N THR A 202 19.81 1.10 22.34
CA THR A 202 18.74 0.87 23.31
C THR A 202 17.81 -0.21 22.74
N PRO A 203 17.59 -1.34 23.45
CA PRO A 203 16.70 -2.39 22.95
C PRO A 203 15.27 -1.89 22.93
N ASP A 204 14.49 -2.36 21.94
CA ASP A 204 13.05 -2.17 21.97
C ASP A 204 12.42 -2.96 23.11
N ASN A 205 11.41 -2.38 23.73
CA ASN A 205 10.56 -3.14 24.64
C ASN A 205 9.63 -4.04 23.81
N PRO A 206 9.73 -5.37 23.94
CA PRO A 206 8.92 -6.30 23.15
C PRO A 206 7.42 -6.14 23.38
N GLU A 207 7.00 -5.56 24.51
CA GLU A 207 5.58 -5.27 24.80
C GLU A 207 5.03 -4.14 23.93
N TRP A 208 5.85 -3.30 23.32
CA TRP A 208 5.38 -2.20 22.48
C TRP A 208 4.65 -2.67 21.20
N GLN A 209 5.05 -3.82 20.68
CA GLN A 209 4.44 -4.42 19.49
C GLN A 209 3.34 -5.43 19.83
N ARG A 210 3.00 -5.58 21.12
CA ARG A 210 2.01 -6.54 21.57
C ARG A 210 0.60 -5.99 21.40
N PHE A 211 -0.30 -6.83 20.91
CA PHE A 211 -1.72 -6.57 20.88
C PHE A 211 -2.41 -7.36 21.99
N ALA A 212 -3.33 -6.72 22.69
CA ALA A 212 -4.16 -7.45 23.63
C ALA A 212 -4.99 -8.51 22.89
N PRO A 213 -5.08 -9.76 23.39
CA PRO A 213 -5.92 -10.77 22.79
C PRO A 213 -7.38 -10.30 22.73
N GLN A 214 -8.00 -10.41 21.55
CA GLN A 214 -9.37 -9.95 21.31
C GLN A 214 -10.12 -10.99 20.47
N SER A 215 -10.96 -11.79 21.11
CA SER A 215 -11.80 -12.79 20.43
C SER A 215 -13.22 -12.29 20.12
N ALA A 216 -13.70 -11.30 20.87
CA ALA A 216 -15.00 -10.69 20.61
C ALA A 216 -14.91 -9.67 19.46
N LEU A 217 -15.99 -9.53 18.70
CA LEU A 217 -16.10 -8.52 17.66
C LEU A 217 -16.05 -7.12 18.29
N LEU A 218 -15.06 -6.34 17.91
CA LEU A 218 -15.02 -4.91 18.18
C LEU A 218 -15.81 -4.17 17.11
N VAL A 219 -16.79 -3.35 17.54
CA VAL A 219 -17.63 -2.56 16.62
C VAL A 219 -17.38 -1.08 16.88
N SER A 220 -16.99 -0.35 15.85
CA SER A 220 -16.74 1.09 15.88
C SER A 220 -17.68 1.81 14.90
N PRO A 221 -18.65 2.57 15.38
CA PRO A 221 -19.39 3.50 14.53
C PRO A 221 -18.52 4.73 14.24
N ILE A 222 -18.38 5.06 12.96
CA ILE A 222 -17.63 6.23 12.48
C ILE A 222 -18.60 7.06 11.63
N PHE A 223 -19.47 7.79 12.30
CA PHE A 223 -20.46 8.64 11.64
C PHE A 223 -20.00 10.09 11.68
N ASP A 224 -19.99 10.73 10.52
CA ASP A 224 -19.51 12.11 10.38
C ASP A 224 -20.48 12.92 9.53
N ARG A 225 -20.76 14.16 9.96
CA ARG A 225 -21.69 15.07 9.31
C ARG A 225 -21.30 15.49 7.88
N GLU A 226 -20.00 15.44 7.57
CA GLU A 226 -19.44 15.82 6.27
C GLU A 226 -19.22 14.61 5.36
N TYR A 227 -19.54 13.40 5.84
CA TYR A 227 -19.39 12.18 5.08
C TYR A 227 -20.75 11.70 4.53
N GLY A 228 -20.87 11.66 3.20
CA GLY A 228 -22.14 11.36 2.53
C GLY A 228 -22.31 9.92 2.07
N ASP A 229 -21.25 9.11 2.12
CA ASP A 229 -21.25 7.72 1.66
C ASP A 229 -21.44 6.73 2.82
N ARG A 230 -21.67 5.46 2.50
CA ARG A 230 -21.76 4.37 3.49
C ARG A 230 -20.79 3.27 3.12
N VAL A 231 -19.87 2.98 4.05
CA VAL A 231 -18.83 1.98 3.87
C VAL A 231 -18.72 1.12 5.13
N ILE A 232 -18.62 -0.16 4.93
CA ILE A 232 -18.29 -1.14 5.96
C ILE A 232 -16.85 -1.55 5.76
N GLN A 233 -16.03 -1.43 6.79
CA GLN A 233 -14.70 -2.05 6.84
C GLN A 233 -14.71 -3.15 7.92
N PHE A 234 -14.58 -4.37 7.48
CA PHE A 234 -14.42 -5.52 8.36
C PHE A 234 -13.00 -6.05 8.24
N SER A 235 -12.32 -6.18 9.34
CA SER A 235 -10.96 -6.74 9.35
C SER A 235 -10.81 -7.88 10.35
N LEU A 236 -10.01 -8.84 9.95
CA LEU A 236 -9.56 -9.96 10.75
C LEU A 236 -8.06 -9.83 10.96
N GLN A 237 -7.62 -9.78 12.21
CA GLN A 237 -6.22 -9.66 12.56
C GLN A 237 -5.76 -10.86 13.38
N ARG A 238 -4.58 -11.37 13.07
CA ARG A 238 -3.93 -12.44 13.81
C ARG A 238 -2.43 -12.26 13.87
N ASP A 239 -1.78 -12.96 14.78
CA ASP A 239 -0.34 -13.10 14.73
C ASP A 239 0.07 -13.97 13.54
N ALA A 240 1.20 -13.66 12.93
CA ALA A 240 1.78 -14.49 11.89
C ALA A 240 2.12 -15.88 12.46
N VAL A 241 1.79 -16.93 11.71
CA VAL A 241 2.07 -18.32 12.12
C VAL A 241 3.58 -18.56 12.24
N ALA A 242 4.35 -17.93 11.35
CA ALA A 242 5.80 -17.98 11.36
C ALA A 242 6.37 -16.75 10.60
N PRO A 243 7.64 -16.40 10.83
CA PRO A 243 8.28 -15.33 10.08
C PRO A 243 8.30 -15.61 8.57
N LEU A 244 8.13 -14.55 7.76
CA LEU A 244 8.08 -14.65 6.29
C LEU A 244 9.38 -15.17 5.66
N ASN A 245 10.49 -15.09 6.34
CA ASN A 245 11.76 -15.67 5.88
C ASN A 245 11.90 -17.18 6.15
N THR A 246 10.81 -17.85 6.56
CA THR A 246 10.74 -19.30 6.77
C THR A 246 9.80 -19.96 5.76
N ALA A 247 9.99 -21.26 5.48
CA ALA A 247 9.10 -22.02 4.62
C ALA A 247 7.64 -22.05 5.13
N ALA A 248 7.45 -22.10 6.44
CA ALA A 248 6.12 -22.07 7.06
C ALA A 248 5.44 -20.72 6.85
N GLY A 249 6.17 -19.60 7.04
CA GLY A 249 5.65 -18.26 6.78
C GLY A 249 5.32 -18.02 5.29
N GLN A 250 6.17 -18.51 4.37
CA GLN A 250 5.91 -18.45 2.94
C GLN A 250 4.69 -19.27 2.51
N ARG A 251 4.49 -20.45 3.13
CA ARG A 251 3.28 -21.26 2.89
C ARG A 251 2.03 -20.58 3.42
N ASP A 252 2.07 -20.00 4.60
CA ASP A 252 0.96 -19.25 5.21
C ASP A 252 0.56 -18.06 4.31
N ASP A 253 1.54 -17.30 3.85
CA ASP A 253 1.35 -16.20 2.90
C ASP A 253 0.77 -16.64 1.55
N LEU A 254 1.27 -17.76 1.01
CA LEU A 254 0.73 -18.33 -0.21
C LEU A 254 -0.75 -18.71 -0.07
N LEU A 255 -1.15 -19.32 1.05
CA LEU A 255 -2.54 -19.69 1.28
C LEU A 255 -3.44 -18.44 1.34
N ASP A 256 -2.98 -17.34 1.98
CA ASP A 256 -3.68 -16.07 1.95
C ASP A 256 -3.82 -15.52 0.52
N ASN A 257 -2.77 -15.58 -0.29
CA ASN A 257 -2.77 -15.17 -1.70
C ASN A 257 -3.65 -16.05 -2.61
N LEU A 258 -4.12 -17.19 -2.14
CA LEU A 258 -5.03 -18.06 -2.88
C LEU A 258 -6.50 -17.88 -2.47
N TRP A 259 -6.81 -17.84 -1.18
CA TRP A 259 -8.20 -17.78 -0.76
C TRP A 259 -8.85 -16.39 -0.91
N ILE A 260 -8.05 -15.31 -0.75
CA ILE A 260 -8.56 -13.93 -0.87
C ILE A 260 -9.12 -13.64 -2.28
N PRO A 261 -8.43 -13.96 -3.38
CA PRO A 261 -9.00 -13.81 -4.71
C PRO A 261 -10.26 -14.65 -4.95
N ILE A 262 -10.34 -15.85 -4.36
CA ILE A 262 -11.57 -16.67 -4.45
C ILE A 262 -12.73 -15.96 -3.74
N LEU A 263 -12.50 -15.44 -2.53
CA LEU A 263 -13.52 -14.65 -1.83
C LEU A 263 -13.95 -13.43 -2.64
N ASN A 264 -13.00 -12.70 -3.24
CA ASN A 264 -13.31 -11.57 -4.13
C ASN A 264 -14.20 -11.98 -5.32
N GLN A 265 -13.94 -13.14 -5.93
CA GLN A 265 -14.79 -13.67 -6.99
C GLN A 265 -16.22 -13.96 -6.50
N ARG A 266 -16.36 -14.61 -5.35
CA ARG A 266 -17.67 -14.95 -4.78
C ARG A 266 -18.46 -13.70 -4.38
N LEU A 267 -17.82 -12.73 -3.74
CA LEU A 267 -18.43 -11.44 -3.44
C LEU A 267 -18.83 -10.69 -4.72
N GLY A 268 -18.04 -10.91 -5.78
CA GLY A 268 -18.34 -10.41 -7.10
C GLY A 268 -19.65 -10.88 -7.66
N VAL A 269 -19.98 -12.13 -7.48
CA VAL A 269 -21.27 -12.68 -7.89
C VAL A 269 -22.42 -11.98 -7.16
N LEU A 270 -22.27 -11.67 -5.88
CA LEU A 270 -23.29 -10.93 -5.12
C LEU A 270 -23.47 -9.50 -5.64
N VAL A 271 -22.39 -8.87 -6.11
CA VAL A 271 -22.48 -7.54 -6.74
C VAL A 271 -23.15 -7.63 -8.11
N ASP A 272 -22.77 -8.60 -8.93
CA ASP A 272 -23.36 -8.80 -10.27
C ASP A 272 -24.85 -9.15 -10.20
N ASN A 273 -25.28 -9.82 -9.13
CA ASN A 273 -26.69 -10.12 -8.86
C ASN A 273 -27.46 -8.92 -8.28
N GLY A 274 -26.80 -7.81 -7.98
CA GLY A 274 -27.41 -6.64 -7.35
C GLY A 274 -27.70 -6.78 -5.85
N GLU A 275 -27.17 -7.83 -5.21
CA GLU A 275 -27.33 -8.07 -3.77
C GLU A 275 -26.45 -7.12 -2.93
N LEU A 276 -25.30 -6.70 -3.49
CA LEU A 276 -24.38 -5.71 -2.93
C LEU A 276 -24.03 -4.65 -3.96
N PRO A 277 -23.98 -3.35 -3.61
CA PRO A 277 -23.49 -2.30 -4.51
C PRO A 277 -22.01 -2.46 -4.86
N SER A 278 -21.18 -2.81 -3.90
CA SER A 278 -19.77 -3.16 -4.13
C SER A 278 -19.18 -3.97 -2.95
N ALA A 279 -18.19 -4.78 -3.26
CA ALA A 279 -17.41 -5.51 -2.26
C ALA A 279 -15.99 -5.74 -2.76
N SER A 280 -15.01 -5.67 -1.85
CA SER A 280 -13.62 -5.99 -2.14
C SER A 280 -12.90 -6.52 -0.90
N VAL A 281 -11.91 -7.35 -1.13
CA VAL A 281 -10.99 -7.86 -0.10
C VAL A 281 -9.58 -7.55 -0.55
N ASN A 282 -8.69 -7.19 0.37
CA ASN A 282 -7.28 -7.01 0.02
C ASN A 282 -6.71 -8.31 -0.53
N GLU A 283 -6.13 -8.25 -1.70
CA GLU A 283 -5.51 -9.39 -2.39
C GLU A 283 -4.24 -9.90 -1.70
N GLN A 284 -3.66 -9.10 -0.83
CA GLN A 284 -2.50 -9.46 -0.03
C GLN A 284 -2.78 -9.16 1.44
N GLY A 285 -2.48 -10.13 2.29
CA GLY A 285 -2.56 -9.93 3.73
C GLY A 285 -1.67 -8.75 4.15
N ALA A 286 -2.29 -7.67 4.65
CA ALA A 286 -1.55 -6.51 5.09
C ALA A 286 -0.79 -6.85 6.38
N LEU A 287 0.50 -6.59 6.41
CA LEU A 287 1.29 -6.56 7.63
C LEU A 287 0.97 -5.25 8.36
N LEU A 288 0.56 -5.35 9.61
CA LEU A 288 0.51 -4.19 10.51
C LEU A 288 1.93 -3.88 11.03
N ASP A 289 2.66 -4.95 11.32
CA ASP A 289 4.07 -5.00 11.63
C ASP A 289 4.66 -6.34 11.16
N GLU A 290 5.90 -6.63 11.50
CA GLU A 290 6.58 -7.88 11.12
C GLU A 290 5.91 -9.17 11.66
N LYS A 291 5.08 -9.05 12.71
CA LYS A 291 4.47 -10.17 13.44
C LYS A 291 2.97 -10.27 13.24
N ARG A 292 2.33 -9.22 12.68
CA ARG A 292 0.87 -9.11 12.61
C ARG A 292 0.36 -9.10 11.20
N ARG A 293 -0.66 -9.90 10.92
CA ARG A 293 -1.35 -9.93 9.64
C ARG A 293 -2.77 -9.42 9.76
N GLN A 294 -3.25 -8.78 8.71
CA GLN A 294 -4.62 -8.27 8.63
C GLN A 294 -5.21 -8.61 7.27
N GLN A 295 -6.43 -9.15 7.28
CA GLN A 295 -7.30 -9.21 6.11
C GLN A 295 -8.36 -8.11 6.25
N LEU A 296 -8.42 -7.21 5.28
CA LEU A 296 -9.37 -6.11 5.25
C LEU A 296 -10.39 -6.33 4.14
N MET A 297 -11.66 -6.32 4.50
CA MET A 297 -12.80 -6.47 3.62
C MET A 297 -13.61 -5.17 3.64
N ILE A 298 -13.90 -4.64 2.47
CA ILE A 298 -14.64 -3.39 2.30
C ILE A 298 -15.92 -3.70 1.53
N VAL A 299 -17.05 -3.34 2.09
CA VAL A 299 -18.37 -3.55 1.48
C VAL A 299 -19.18 -2.27 1.57
N ARG A 300 -19.95 -1.97 0.53
CA ARG A 300 -20.94 -0.90 0.54
C ARG A 300 -22.32 -1.49 0.76
N PRO A 301 -23.08 -1.01 1.75
CA PRO A 301 -24.47 -1.46 1.96
C PRO A 301 -25.42 -0.79 0.95
N SER A 302 -26.56 -1.41 0.71
CA SER A 302 -27.67 -0.76 0.02
C SER A 302 -28.39 0.17 1.00
N GLY A 303 -28.22 1.47 0.82
CA GLY A 303 -28.74 2.47 1.76
C GLY A 303 -28.21 2.25 3.17
N GLN A 304 -29.10 2.17 4.16
CA GLN A 304 -28.75 1.96 5.59
C GLN A 304 -28.70 0.47 6.00
N ASP A 305 -28.79 -0.48 5.08
CA ASP A 305 -28.80 -1.90 5.39
C ASP A 305 -27.40 -2.47 5.65
N TYR A 306 -26.75 -1.96 6.69
CA TYR A 306 -25.44 -2.45 7.14
C TYR A 306 -25.49 -3.93 7.55
N GLN A 307 -26.58 -4.39 8.19
CA GLN A 307 -26.70 -5.76 8.65
C GLN A 307 -26.87 -6.74 7.49
N GLY A 308 -27.67 -6.41 6.47
CA GLY A 308 -27.84 -7.22 5.28
C GLY A 308 -26.52 -7.40 4.52
N ALA A 309 -25.80 -6.31 4.30
CA ALA A 309 -24.48 -6.38 3.65
C ALA A 309 -23.47 -7.23 4.44
N LEU A 310 -23.42 -7.08 5.77
CA LEU A 310 -22.55 -7.90 6.62
C LEU A 310 -22.97 -9.37 6.65
N ARG A 311 -24.25 -9.65 6.63
CA ARG A 311 -24.77 -11.04 6.56
C ARG A 311 -24.24 -11.73 5.30
N LEU A 312 -24.28 -11.07 4.15
CA LEU A 312 -23.77 -11.61 2.91
C LEU A 312 -22.26 -11.84 2.98
N LEU A 313 -21.48 -10.81 3.36
CA LEU A 313 -20.03 -10.93 3.52
C LEU A 313 -19.63 -12.06 4.47
N TRP A 314 -20.16 -12.03 5.70
CA TRP A 314 -19.76 -12.98 6.72
C TRP A 314 -20.22 -14.41 6.40
N THR A 315 -21.34 -14.56 5.70
CA THR A 315 -21.79 -15.89 5.24
C THR A 315 -20.80 -16.48 4.25
N GLU A 316 -20.27 -15.70 3.31
CA GLU A 316 -19.27 -16.19 2.34
C GLU A 316 -17.94 -16.52 3.03
N VAL A 317 -17.48 -15.70 3.97
CA VAL A 317 -16.27 -15.99 4.76
C VAL A 317 -16.44 -17.28 5.58
N GLN A 318 -17.61 -17.46 6.24
CA GLN A 318 -17.91 -18.66 7.00
C GLN A 318 -18.06 -19.90 6.09
N ARG A 319 -18.65 -19.73 4.90
CA ARG A 319 -18.77 -20.79 3.89
C ARG A 319 -17.40 -21.35 3.51
N MET A 320 -16.43 -20.46 3.25
CA MET A 320 -15.06 -20.86 2.90
C MET A 320 -14.34 -21.61 4.04
N ALA A 321 -14.71 -21.32 5.30
CA ALA A 321 -14.15 -22.02 6.46
C ALA A 321 -14.81 -23.39 6.72
N THR A 322 -16.07 -23.56 6.31
CA THR A 322 -16.85 -24.78 6.61
C THR A 322 -16.99 -25.73 5.43
N SER A 323 -16.76 -25.25 4.21
CA SER A 323 -16.84 -26.03 2.97
C SER A 323 -15.62 -25.77 2.10
N PRO A 324 -14.98 -26.80 1.51
CA PRO A 324 -13.85 -26.59 0.63
C PRO A 324 -14.29 -25.80 -0.62
N VAL A 325 -13.37 -25.02 -1.17
CA VAL A 325 -13.51 -24.41 -2.48
C VAL A 325 -13.50 -25.48 -3.55
N SER A 326 -14.05 -25.22 -4.74
CA SER A 326 -13.97 -26.17 -5.84
C SER A 326 -12.55 -26.23 -6.44
N ASP A 327 -12.23 -27.34 -7.11
CA ASP A 327 -10.96 -27.49 -7.83
C ASP A 327 -10.83 -26.42 -8.93
N ASP A 328 -11.93 -26.04 -9.59
CA ASP A 328 -11.94 -25.01 -10.64
C ASP A 328 -11.60 -23.63 -10.07
N GLU A 329 -12.19 -23.25 -8.92
CA GLU A 329 -11.85 -21.99 -8.25
C GLU A 329 -10.36 -21.92 -7.90
N LEU A 330 -9.85 -22.99 -7.26
CA LEU A 330 -8.45 -23.06 -6.87
C LEU A 330 -7.52 -23.05 -8.08
N ASN A 331 -7.82 -23.82 -9.13
CA ASN A 331 -7.01 -23.87 -10.36
C ASN A 331 -6.99 -22.53 -11.09
N GLY A 332 -8.14 -21.84 -11.16
CA GLY A 332 -8.22 -20.52 -11.77
C GLY A 332 -7.34 -19.48 -11.06
N VAL A 333 -7.38 -19.43 -9.73
CA VAL A 333 -6.52 -18.53 -8.95
C VAL A 333 -5.04 -18.90 -9.04
N ARG A 334 -4.74 -20.20 -9.00
CA ARG A 334 -3.37 -20.73 -9.17
C ARG A 334 -2.76 -20.27 -10.49
N GLN A 335 -3.49 -20.43 -11.60
CA GLN A 335 -3.04 -20.04 -12.92
C GLN A 335 -2.79 -18.52 -13.01
N ARG A 336 -3.71 -17.69 -12.49
CA ARG A 336 -3.54 -16.23 -12.49
C ARG A 336 -2.33 -15.80 -11.65
N LEU A 337 -2.14 -16.37 -10.47
CA LEU A 337 -0.99 -16.06 -9.61
C LEU A 337 0.33 -16.39 -10.32
N LEU A 338 0.43 -17.57 -10.94
CA LEU A 338 1.63 -17.99 -11.65
C LEU A 338 1.87 -17.15 -12.91
N ALA A 339 0.84 -16.80 -13.66
CA ALA A 339 0.94 -15.90 -14.81
C ALA A 339 1.44 -14.51 -14.40
N LYS A 340 0.87 -13.92 -13.34
CA LYS A 340 1.32 -12.64 -12.78
C LYS A 340 2.79 -12.67 -12.37
N LEU A 341 3.22 -13.70 -11.63
CA LEU A 341 4.61 -13.85 -11.20
C LEU A 341 5.56 -14.09 -12.39
N SER A 342 5.13 -14.85 -13.38
CA SER A 342 5.91 -15.08 -14.61
C SER A 342 6.13 -13.78 -15.38
N GLN A 343 5.10 -12.97 -15.53
CA GLN A 343 5.19 -11.64 -16.14
C GLN A 343 6.12 -10.72 -15.35
N GLN A 344 5.98 -10.69 -14.02
CA GLN A 344 6.87 -9.89 -13.17
C GLN A 344 8.33 -10.34 -13.26
N ALA A 345 8.58 -11.66 -13.32
CA ALA A 345 9.92 -12.22 -13.50
C ALA A 345 10.54 -11.87 -14.86
N ALA A 346 9.72 -11.85 -15.93
CA ALA A 346 10.16 -11.45 -17.26
C ALA A 346 10.47 -9.95 -17.36
N THR A 347 9.75 -9.10 -16.62
CA THR A 347 9.85 -7.64 -16.69
C THR A 347 10.69 -7.00 -15.57
N GLN A 348 11.23 -7.78 -14.64
CA GLN A 348 11.94 -7.24 -13.47
C GLN A 348 13.14 -6.33 -13.83
N GLN A 349 13.79 -6.53 -14.97
CA GLN A 349 14.90 -5.67 -15.41
C GLN A 349 14.44 -4.26 -15.83
N ARG A 350 13.13 -4.04 -15.96
CA ARG A 350 12.53 -2.73 -16.30
C ARG A 350 12.14 -1.95 -15.06
N TYR A 351 12.27 -2.53 -13.87
CA TYR A 351 11.92 -1.82 -12.63
C TYR A 351 12.83 -0.62 -12.43
N GLN A 352 12.21 0.48 -12.02
CA GLN A 352 12.92 1.72 -11.74
C GLN A 352 13.73 1.59 -10.44
N ASN A 353 14.84 2.32 -10.34
CA ASN A 353 15.72 2.27 -9.18
C ASN A 353 15.00 2.70 -7.89
N ASP A 354 14.11 3.70 -7.96
CA ASP A 354 13.28 4.16 -6.85
C ASP A 354 12.35 3.06 -6.33
N TYR A 355 11.66 2.36 -7.24
CA TYR A 355 10.81 1.23 -6.89
C TYR A 355 11.62 0.11 -6.19
N LEU A 356 12.80 -0.24 -6.73
CA LEU A 356 13.67 -1.25 -6.11
C LEU A 356 14.18 -0.80 -4.74
N ALA A 357 14.60 0.46 -4.60
CA ALA A 357 15.05 1.01 -3.33
C ALA A 357 13.93 0.97 -2.27
N ASP A 358 12.70 1.32 -2.64
CA ASP A 358 11.56 1.29 -1.73
C ASP A 358 11.16 -0.16 -1.37
N GLN A 359 11.20 -1.11 -2.33
CA GLN A 359 10.95 -2.54 -2.05
C GLN A 359 11.99 -3.12 -1.07
N ILE A 360 13.28 -2.84 -1.29
CA ILE A 360 14.36 -3.29 -0.41
C ILE A 360 14.19 -2.66 0.98
N THR A 361 13.93 -1.36 1.05
CA THR A 361 13.76 -0.64 2.32
C THR A 361 12.58 -1.20 3.12
N THR A 362 11.44 -1.43 2.45
CA THR A 362 10.24 -2.03 3.07
C THR A 362 10.54 -3.44 3.58
N ALA A 363 11.20 -4.27 2.77
CA ALA A 363 11.55 -5.61 3.18
C ALA A 363 12.46 -5.63 4.42
N LEU A 364 13.44 -4.70 4.49
CA LEU A 364 14.33 -4.57 5.64
C LEU A 364 13.64 -3.99 6.89
N ALA A 365 12.67 -3.08 6.71
CA ALA A 365 11.88 -2.54 7.80
C ALA A 365 10.98 -3.60 8.45
N PHE A 366 10.38 -4.49 7.63
CA PHE A 366 9.47 -5.55 8.09
C PHE A 366 10.12 -6.94 8.19
N GLN A 367 11.45 -7.02 8.14
CA GLN A 367 12.21 -8.28 8.17
C GLN A 367 11.72 -9.34 7.15
N MET A 368 11.24 -8.86 6.01
CA MET A 368 10.76 -9.70 4.91
C MET A 368 11.96 -10.23 4.10
N PRO A 369 11.83 -11.42 3.49
CA PRO A 369 12.89 -11.93 2.63
C PRO A 369 13.03 -11.07 1.36
N LEU A 370 14.27 -10.85 0.95
CA LEU A 370 14.61 -10.19 -0.30
C LEU A 370 14.76 -11.24 -1.39
N PHE A 371 13.67 -11.52 -2.11
CA PHE A 371 13.67 -12.37 -3.28
C PHE A 371 13.59 -11.53 -4.55
N ASP A 372 14.39 -11.88 -5.56
CA ASP A 372 14.09 -11.40 -6.90
C ASP A 372 12.82 -12.10 -7.44
N LYS A 373 12.25 -11.57 -8.52
CA LYS A 373 10.97 -12.07 -9.04
C LYS A 373 11.08 -13.50 -9.61
N LYS A 374 12.27 -13.91 -10.08
CA LYS A 374 12.52 -15.28 -10.54
C LYS A 374 12.57 -16.25 -9.37
N GLN A 375 13.23 -15.86 -8.27
CA GLN A 375 13.27 -16.63 -7.03
C GLN A 375 11.87 -16.76 -6.44
N GLN A 376 11.09 -15.67 -6.41
CA GLN A 376 9.71 -15.68 -5.94
C GLN A 376 8.84 -16.64 -6.77
N LEU A 377 8.94 -16.57 -8.11
CA LEU A 377 8.23 -17.48 -9.01
C LEU A 377 8.62 -18.94 -8.75
N PHE A 378 9.93 -19.24 -8.65
CA PHE A 378 10.42 -20.60 -8.39
C PHE A 378 9.88 -21.16 -7.06
N MET A 379 9.96 -20.38 -5.99
CA MET A 379 9.46 -20.78 -4.67
C MET A 379 7.94 -20.98 -4.67
N THR A 380 7.19 -20.07 -5.30
CA THR A 380 5.75 -20.20 -5.42
C THR A 380 5.37 -21.46 -6.19
N HIS A 381 6.04 -21.76 -7.29
CA HIS A 381 5.84 -23.00 -8.03
C HIS A 381 6.06 -24.25 -7.16
N ALA A 382 7.10 -24.25 -6.33
CA ALA A 382 7.40 -25.38 -5.46
C ALA A 382 6.33 -25.60 -4.38
N LEU A 383 5.78 -24.51 -3.83
CA LEU A 383 4.81 -24.57 -2.74
C LEU A 383 3.36 -24.81 -3.21
N ILE A 384 2.99 -24.26 -4.38
CA ILE A 384 1.59 -24.23 -4.84
C ILE A 384 1.09 -25.56 -5.38
N LYS A 385 1.98 -26.40 -5.94
CA LYS A 385 1.63 -27.66 -6.59
C LYS A 385 0.87 -28.64 -5.67
N ASP A 386 1.19 -28.63 -4.39
CA ASP A 386 0.66 -29.56 -3.39
C ASP A 386 -0.53 -28.97 -2.60
N VAL A 387 -0.96 -27.73 -2.88
CA VAL A 387 -2.10 -27.10 -2.21
C VAL A 387 -3.40 -27.72 -2.71
N LYS A 388 -4.24 -28.19 -1.81
CA LYS A 388 -5.57 -28.77 -2.10
C LYS A 388 -6.69 -27.87 -1.54
N PRO A 389 -7.93 -27.98 -2.07
CA PRO A 389 -9.08 -27.25 -1.54
C PRO A 389 -9.24 -27.39 -0.01
N ALA A 390 -9.01 -28.58 0.53
CA ALA A 390 -9.08 -28.85 1.96
C ALA A 390 -7.97 -28.12 2.77
N ASP A 391 -6.83 -27.78 2.15
CA ASP A 391 -5.79 -27.02 2.83
C ASP A 391 -6.24 -25.56 3.01
N LEU A 392 -6.87 -24.96 1.99
CA LEU A 392 -7.46 -23.63 2.10
C LEU A 392 -8.57 -23.57 3.14
N GLN A 393 -9.48 -24.54 3.12
CA GLN A 393 -10.54 -24.61 4.11
C GLN A 393 -9.98 -24.65 5.55
N ARG A 394 -9.01 -25.52 5.81
CA ARG A 394 -8.36 -25.62 7.13
C ARG A 394 -7.64 -24.33 7.51
N HIS A 395 -6.95 -23.72 6.55
CA HIS A 395 -6.26 -22.45 6.77
C HIS A 395 -7.24 -21.33 7.14
N ILE A 396 -8.34 -21.18 6.40
CA ILE A 396 -9.35 -20.16 6.65
C ILE A 396 -10.05 -20.41 8.01
N ALA A 397 -10.38 -21.65 8.32
CA ALA A 397 -10.97 -22.00 9.62
C ALA A 397 -10.04 -21.62 10.78
N ALA A 398 -8.76 -22.03 10.70
CA ALA A 398 -7.75 -21.67 11.70
C ALA A 398 -7.52 -20.15 11.78
N PHE A 399 -7.55 -19.46 10.64
CA PHE A 399 -7.47 -18.01 10.60
C PHE A 399 -8.64 -17.37 11.37
N LEU A 400 -9.87 -17.78 11.09
CA LEU A 400 -11.07 -17.23 11.75
C LEU A 400 -11.10 -17.53 13.25
N ASP A 401 -10.60 -18.68 13.67
CA ASP A 401 -10.58 -19.07 15.09
C ASP A 401 -9.53 -18.31 15.90
N SER A 402 -8.43 -17.94 15.26
CA SER A 402 -7.34 -17.18 15.90
C SER A 402 -7.43 -15.67 15.74
N ALA A 403 -8.28 -15.19 14.81
CA ALA A 403 -8.33 -13.78 14.47
C ALA A 403 -9.11 -12.94 15.49
N SER A 404 -8.68 -11.68 15.60
CA SER A 404 -9.39 -10.61 16.30
C SER A 404 -10.26 -9.85 15.30
N PRO A 405 -11.60 -10.04 15.31
CA PRO A 405 -12.51 -9.39 14.37
C PRO A 405 -12.76 -7.93 14.74
N ARG A 406 -12.68 -7.03 13.76
CA ARG A 406 -12.94 -5.59 13.91
C ARG A 406 -13.88 -5.10 12.82
N LEU A 407 -14.86 -4.30 13.20
CA LEU A 407 -15.91 -3.77 12.33
C LEU A 407 -15.98 -2.25 12.47
N ALA A 408 -15.72 -1.52 11.41
CA ALA A 408 -16.03 -0.12 11.28
C ALA A 408 -17.26 0.07 10.39
N LEU A 409 -18.23 0.84 10.87
CA LEU A 409 -19.37 1.31 10.10
C LEU A 409 -19.18 2.80 9.85
N ILE A 410 -18.90 3.17 8.63
CA ILE A 410 -18.60 4.54 8.23
C ILE A 410 -19.80 5.08 7.49
N GLY A 411 -20.31 6.23 7.90
CA GLY A 411 -21.51 6.80 7.28
C GLY A 411 -21.80 8.23 7.71
N PRO A 412 -22.91 8.80 7.19
CA PRO A 412 -23.38 10.11 7.63
C PRO A 412 -23.86 10.06 9.08
N ASP A 413 -23.76 11.21 9.78
CA ASP A 413 -24.15 11.34 11.18
C ASP A 413 -25.63 10.96 11.44
N SER A 414 -26.50 11.11 10.45
CA SER A 414 -27.90 10.67 10.52
C SER A 414 -28.08 9.18 10.83
N ASP A 415 -27.10 8.34 10.52
CA ASP A 415 -27.18 6.89 10.75
C ASP A 415 -26.90 6.52 12.22
N SER A 416 -26.37 7.46 13.01
CA SER A 416 -26.07 7.26 14.43
C SER A 416 -27.31 6.93 15.26
N ALA A 417 -28.46 7.51 14.91
CA ALA A 417 -29.73 7.33 15.63
C ALA A 417 -30.27 5.88 15.60
N THR A 418 -29.95 5.13 14.54
CA THR A 418 -30.41 3.73 14.35
C THR A 418 -29.35 2.70 14.68
N PHE A 419 -28.16 3.13 15.05
CA PHE A 419 -27.04 2.26 15.33
C PHE A 419 -27.21 1.48 16.65
N GLN A 420 -27.08 0.16 16.56
CA GLN A 420 -27.16 -0.73 17.71
C GLN A 420 -25.99 -1.75 17.65
N PRO A 421 -24.90 -1.54 18.39
CA PRO A 421 -23.71 -2.40 18.32
C PRO A 421 -23.98 -3.85 18.64
N GLN A 422 -24.91 -4.11 19.56
CA GLN A 422 -25.28 -5.48 19.97
C GLN A 422 -25.87 -6.31 18.83
N ALA A 423 -26.58 -5.68 17.88
CA ALA A 423 -27.15 -6.38 16.73
C ALA A 423 -26.05 -6.98 15.84
N PHE A 424 -24.94 -6.25 15.65
CA PHE A 424 -23.79 -6.74 14.86
C PHE A 424 -23.03 -7.85 15.57
N THR A 425 -22.85 -7.75 16.87
CA THR A 425 -22.22 -8.82 17.66
C THR A 425 -23.05 -10.09 17.63
N THR A 426 -24.38 -9.98 17.78
CA THR A 426 -25.30 -11.12 17.69
C THR A 426 -25.27 -11.75 16.30
N LEU A 427 -25.32 -10.92 15.23
CA LEU A 427 -25.25 -11.41 13.86
C LEU A 427 -23.94 -12.15 13.59
N TRP A 428 -22.80 -11.61 14.04
CA TRP A 428 -21.50 -12.26 13.91
C TRP A 428 -21.50 -13.65 14.57
N GLN A 429 -21.97 -13.74 15.83
CA GLN A 429 -22.04 -15.01 16.55
C GLN A 429 -22.97 -16.03 15.88
N GLN A 430 -24.11 -15.59 15.34
CA GLN A 430 -25.03 -16.46 14.61
C GLN A 430 -24.36 -17.05 13.36
N ILE A 431 -23.69 -16.21 12.58
CA ILE A 431 -23.03 -16.66 11.34
C ILE A 431 -21.85 -17.56 11.64
N ARG A 432 -21.05 -17.25 12.65
CA ARG A 432 -19.93 -18.10 13.06
C ARG A 432 -20.35 -19.53 13.48
N ARG A 433 -21.58 -19.69 13.97
CA ARG A 433 -22.17 -21.00 14.32
C ARG A 433 -22.89 -21.66 13.15
N SER A 434 -23.12 -20.96 12.07
CA SER A 434 -23.82 -21.49 10.90
C SER A 434 -22.91 -22.40 10.06
N GLN A 435 -23.54 -23.27 9.28
CA GLN A 435 -22.88 -24.08 8.27
C GLN A 435 -23.51 -23.81 6.90
N PRO A 436 -23.12 -22.71 6.22
CA PRO A 436 -23.61 -22.43 4.89
C PRO A 436 -23.26 -23.58 3.95
N GLY A 437 -24.22 -24.01 3.14
CA GLY A 437 -23.97 -25.02 2.10
C GLY A 437 -22.89 -24.58 1.10
N PRO A 438 -22.42 -25.47 0.21
CA PRO A 438 -21.41 -25.17 -0.79
C PRO A 438 -21.79 -23.95 -1.63
N PHE A 439 -20.79 -23.20 -2.10
CA PHE A 439 -21.01 -22.11 -3.02
C PHE A 439 -21.45 -22.66 -4.39
N ALA A 440 -22.62 -22.28 -4.85
CA ALA A 440 -23.08 -22.62 -6.18
C ALA A 440 -22.71 -21.48 -7.13
N LEU A 441 -21.65 -21.63 -7.91
CA LEU A 441 -21.40 -20.78 -9.06
C LEU A 441 -22.58 -20.95 -10.03
N GLN A 442 -23.46 -19.98 -10.09
CA GLN A 442 -24.35 -19.85 -11.24
C GLN A 442 -23.48 -19.36 -12.40
N ALA A 443 -22.91 -20.32 -13.12
CA ALA A 443 -22.19 -20.03 -14.34
C ALA A 443 -23.20 -19.45 -15.34
N ARG A 444 -23.30 -18.14 -15.39
CA ARG A 444 -23.87 -17.45 -16.53
C ARG A 444 -22.81 -17.50 -17.63
N ALA A 445 -22.77 -18.61 -18.37
CA ALA A 445 -21.97 -18.70 -19.58
C ALA A 445 -22.54 -17.71 -20.58
N VAL A 446 -22.02 -16.50 -20.60
CA VAL A 446 -22.34 -15.53 -21.64
C VAL A 446 -21.29 -15.69 -22.73
N THR A 447 -21.71 -16.19 -23.88
CA THR A 447 -20.87 -16.22 -25.06
C THR A 447 -20.78 -14.82 -25.64
N LEU A 448 -19.59 -14.24 -25.71
CA LEU A 448 -19.37 -12.93 -26.35
C LEU A 448 -19.64 -13.10 -27.87
N ASN A 449 -20.82 -12.80 -28.29
CA ASN A 449 -21.12 -12.72 -29.72
C ASN A 449 -20.58 -11.39 -30.28
N LEU A 450 -19.26 -11.27 -30.33
CA LEU A 450 -18.62 -10.19 -31.08
C LEU A 450 -18.82 -10.50 -32.57
N LEU A 451 -19.58 -9.67 -33.25
CA LEU A 451 -19.59 -9.66 -34.71
C LEU A 451 -18.14 -9.48 -35.16
N ALA A 452 -17.63 -10.43 -35.94
CA ALA A 452 -16.27 -10.30 -36.48
C ALA A 452 -16.20 -8.96 -37.25
N PRO A 453 -15.29 -8.05 -36.91
CA PRO A 453 -15.21 -6.77 -37.59
C PRO A 453 -14.85 -7.02 -39.07
N THR A 454 -15.47 -6.30 -39.98
CA THR A 454 -15.05 -6.29 -41.37
C THR A 454 -13.61 -5.76 -41.44
N ALA A 455 -12.71 -6.53 -41.99
CA ALA A 455 -11.29 -6.12 -42.09
C ALA A 455 -11.16 -4.82 -42.88
N GLY A 456 -10.60 -3.80 -42.27
CA GLY A 456 -10.22 -2.56 -42.93
C GLY A 456 -8.84 -2.68 -43.61
N THR A 457 -8.58 -1.77 -44.54
CA THR A 457 -7.26 -1.66 -45.17
C THR A 457 -6.58 -0.36 -44.78
N VAL A 458 -5.27 -0.34 -44.79
CA VAL A 458 -4.47 0.89 -44.63
C VAL A 458 -4.48 1.61 -45.97
N SER A 459 -5.10 2.80 -46.03
CA SER A 459 -5.20 3.61 -47.26
C SER A 459 -3.96 4.51 -47.46
N GLU A 460 -3.32 4.92 -46.40
CA GLU A 460 -2.16 5.80 -46.43
C GLU A 460 -1.20 5.51 -45.25
N ARG A 461 0.12 5.71 -45.49
CA ARG A 461 1.15 5.65 -44.45
C ARG A 461 2.07 6.86 -44.60
N GLN A 462 2.33 7.55 -43.49
CA GLN A 462 3.22 8.69 -43.41
C GLN A 462 4.20 8.50 -42.26
N PRO A 463 5.52 8.68 -42.48
CA PRO A 463 6.47 8.76 -41.36
C PRO A 463 6.23 10.05 -40.56
N LEU A 464 6.28 9.94 -39.25
CA LEU A 464 6.24 11.10 -38.36
C LEU A 464 7.67 11.52 -37.93
N PRO A 465 7.89 12.80 -37.56
CA PRO A 465 9.22 13.28 -37.10
C PRO A 465 9.58 12.77 -35.69
N LEU A 466 9.22 11.53 -35.38
CA LEU A 466 9.51 10.82 -34.15
C LEU A 466 10.17 9.49 -34.53
N ASP A 467 11.17 9.07 -33.77
CA ASP A 467 11.89 7.83 -34.04
C ASP A 467 10.96 6.63 -34.12
N ASN A 468 11.09 5.85 -35.21
CA ASN A 468 10.33 4.64 -35.48
C ASN A 468 8.79 4.80 -35.36
N THR A 469 8.27 5.97 -35.78
CA THR A 469 6.84 6.29 -35.65
C THR A 469 6.25 6.58 -37.01
N GLU A 470 5.13 5.93 -37.31
CA GLU A 470 4.33 6.13 -38.53
C GLU A 470 2.89 6.49 -38.17
N GLN A 471 2.27 7.30 -39.03
CA GLN A 471 0.84 7.52 -39.04
C GLN A 471 0.22 6.72 -40.19
N TRP A 472 -0.77 5.90 -39.86
CA TRP A 472 -1.57 5.17 -40.85
C TRP A 472 -2.98 5.72 -40.87
N THR A 473 -3.52 5.90 -42.06
CA THR A 473 -4.95 6.20 -42.25
C THR A 473 -5.65 4.94 -42.72
N LEU A 474 -6.66 4.50 -41.99
CA LEU A 474 -7.45 3.32 -42.36
C LEU A 474 -8.58 3.69 -43.36
N SER A 475 -9.10 2.70 -44.08
CA SER A 475 -10.20 2.86 -45.04
C SER A 475 -11.48 3.46 -44.44
N ASN A 476 -11.68 3.34 -43.14
CA ASN A 476 -12.77 3.97 -42.36
C ASN A 476 -12.39 5.35 -41.81
N ARG A 477 -11.27 5.94 -42.21
CA ARG A 477 -10.69 7.22 -41.79
C ARG A 477 -10.18 7.29 -40.36
N ILE A 478 -10.05 6.15 -39.66
CA ILE A 478 -9.38 6.13 -38.37
C ILE A 478 -7.88 6.37 -38.60
N THR A 479 -7.31 7.28 -37.81
CA THR A 479 -5.86 7.51 -37.77
C THR A 479 -5.24 6.61 -36.70
N VAL A 480 -4.21 5.86 -37.08
CA VAL A 480 -3.45 4.98 -36.18
C VAL A 480 -2.01 5.48 -36.13
N ILE A 481 -1.52 5.79 -34.94
CA ILE A 481 -0.12 6.09 -34.72
C ILE A 481 0.56 4.81 -34.27
N VAL A 482 1.52 4.34 -35.06
CA VAL A 482 2.29 3.12 -34.77
C VAL A 482 3.72 3.52 -34.42
N LYS A 483 4.13 3.21 -33.19
CA LYS A 483 5.51 3.38 -32.75
C LYS A 483 6.13 2.02 -32.44
N SER A 484 7.21 1.68 -33.09
CA SER A 484 7.99 0.49 -32.78
C SER A 484 9.08 0.83 -31.76
N ASP A 485 8.99 0.23 -30.58
CA ASP A 485 9.94 0.47 -29.47
C ASP A 485 10.55 -0.87 -29.02
N LYS A 486 11.86 -1.00 -29.22
CA LYS A 486 12.61 -2.20 -28.84
C LYS A 486 12.62 -2.43 -27.32
N ALA A 487 12.35 -1.41 -26.51
CA ALA A 487 12.27 -1.54 -25.07
C ALA A 487 11.02 -2.29 -24.60
N LEU A 488 9.97 -2.37 -25.42
CA LEU A 488 8.74 -3.07 -25.10
C LEU A 488 8.79 -4.59 -25.39
N GLN A 489 9.82 -5.08 -26.11
CA GLN A 489 9.98 -6.48 -26.50
C GLN A 489 8.68 -7.11 -27.04
N ASP A 490 8.02 -7.99 -26.28
CA ASP A 490 6.83 -8.75 -26.71
C ASP A 490 5.52 -8.06 -26.30
N ASP A 491 5.55 -6.85 -25.72
CA ASP A 491 4.36 -6.12 -25.29
C ASP A 491 3.83 -5.20 -26.40
N VAL A 492 2.52 -5.13 -26.54
CA VAL A 492 1.83 -4.18 -27.39
C VAL A 492 0.95 -3.28 -26.52
N GLN A 493 1.24 -1.99 -26.52
CA GLN A 493 0.37 -1.00 -25.87
C GLN A 493 -0.60 -0.40 -26.89
N VAL A 494 -1.88 -0.48 -26.59
CA VAL A 494 -2.95 0.09 -27.42
C VAL A 494 -3.67 1.18 -26.65
N SER A 495 -3.75 2.37 -27.25
CA SER A 495 -4.53 3.48 -26.70
C SER A 495 -5.52 3.98 -27.75
N LEU A 496 -6.79 4.03 -27.41
CA LEU A 496 -7.82 4.60 -28.25
C LEU A 496 -8.20 5.99 -27.73
N ARG A 497 -8.07 7.01 -28.60
CA ARG A 497 -8.47 8.37 -28.29
C ARG A 497 -9.57 8.82 -29.26
N ILE A 498 -10.71 9.19 -28.70
CA ILE A 498 -11.85 9.70 -29.47
C ILE A 498 -11.94 11.21 -29.20
N PRO A 499 -11.90 12.07 -30.24
CA PRO A 499 -12.11 13.51 -30.07
C PRO A 499 -13.50 13.81 -29.53
N GLY A 500 -13.60 14.78 -28.61
CA GLY A 500 -14.87 15.14 -27.97
C GLY A 500 -14.71 15.31 -26.47
N GLY A 501 -15.39 14.49 -25.71
CA GLY A 501 -15.36 14.54 -24.26
C GLY A 501 -16.24 15.66 -23.70
N ARG A 502 -15.88 16.26 -22.58
CA ARG A 502 -16.69 17.28 -21.88
C ARG A 502 -17.01 18.52 -22.71
N SER A 503 -16.24 18.78 -23.77
CA SER A 503 -16.53 19.88 -24.70
C SER A 503 -17.83 19.68 -25.51
N LEU A 504 -18.37 18.47 -25.54
CA LEU A 504 -19.65 18.13 -26.17
C LEU A 504 -20.83 18.18 -25.19
N GLU A 505 -20.58 18.37 -23.91
CA GLU A 505 -21.63 18.47 -22.90
C GLU A 505 -22.36 19.81 -23.00
N THR A 506 -23.64 19.78 -22.74
CA THR A 506 -24.52 20.97 -22.68
C THR A 506 -25.02 21.15 -21.24
N GLN A 507 -25.66 22.29 -20.96
CA GLN A 507 -26.36 22.49 -19.68
C GLN A 507 -27.46 21.45 -19.42
N ALA A 508 -28.03 20.87 -20.47
CA ALA A 508 -29.05 19.82 -20.37
C ALA A 508 -28.45 18.42 -20.11
N THR A 509 -27.15 18.24 -20.36
CA THR A 509 -26.46 16.96 -20.26
C THR A 509 -25.14 17.06 -19.48
N PRO A 510 -25.15 17.62 -18.26
CA PRO A 510 -23.94 17.76 -17.48
C PRO A 510 -23.39 16.37 -17.09
N ARG A 511 -22.09 16.18 -17.22
CA ARG A 511 -21.38 14.92 -16.89
C ARG A 511 -21.80 13.70 -17.73
N LEU A 512 -22.57 13.87 -18.82
CA LEU A 512 -23.03 12.75 -19.64
C LEU A 512 -21.85 11.95 -20.23
N VAL A 513 -20.78 12.63 -20.64
CA VAL A 513 -19.59 11.98 -21.21
C VAL A 513 -18.85 11.15 -20.17
N GLU A 514 -18.75 11.64 -18.94
CA GLU A 514 -18.17 10.92 -17.81
C GLU A 514 -18.95 9.62 -17.55
N TRP A 515 -20.28 9.73 -17.44
CA TRP A 515 -21.16 8.56 -17.28
C TRP A 515 -21.09 7.58 -18.46
N ALA A 516 -20.96 8.08 -19.67
CA ALA A 516 -20.88 7.23 -20.87
C ALA A 516 -19.61 6.37 -20.91
N VAL A 517 -18.52 6.82 -20.26
CA VAL A 517 -17.27 6.06 -20.12
C VAL A 517 -17.32 5.13 -18.90
N GLU A 518 -17.78 5.62 -17.75
CA GLU A 518 -17.79 4.86 -16.50
C GLU A 518 -18.84 3.74 -16.45
N LEU A 519 -20.00 3.94 -17.07
CA LEU A 519 -21.07 2.94 -17.06
C LEU A 519 -20.66 1.59 -17.69
N PRO A 520 -20.02 1.53 -18.86
CA PRO A 520 -19.56 0.25 -19.42
C PRO A 520 -18.50 -0.43 -18.55
N GLU A 521 -17.61 0.34 -17.90
CA GLU A 521 -16.61 -0.21 -16.99
C GLU A 521 -17.23 -0.84 -15.73
N SER A 522 -18.30 -0.22 -15.22
CA SER A 522 -18.96 -0.69 -13.99
C SER A 522 -20.05 -1.73 -14.25
N SER A 523 -20.79 -1.64 -15.36
CA SER A 523 -21.94 -2.51 -15.67
C SER A 523 -21.62 -3.66 -16.61
N GLY A 524 -20.49 -3.61 -17.31
CA GLY A 524 -20.08 -4.59 -18.30
C GLY A 524 -20.47 -4.21 -19.73
N TYR A 525 -20.16 -5.07 -20.68
CA TYR A 525 -20.32 -4.82 -22.11
C TYR A 525 -20.77 -6.09 -22.84
N GLY A 526 -21.71 -5.98 -23.75
CA GLY A 526 -22.12 -7.07 -24.65
C GLY A 526 -22.67 -8.31 -23.94
N GLY A 527 -23.29 -8.16 -22.75
CA GLY A 527 -23.80 -9.25 -21.93
C GLY A 527 -22.79 -9.84 -20.95
N TYR A 528 -21.56 -9.33 -20.92
CA TYR A 528 -20.58 -9.63 -19.87
C TYR A 528 -20.69 -8.62 -18.74
N SER A 529 -20.63 -9.08 -17.50
CA SER A 529 -20.38 -8.20 -16.39
C SER A 529 -18.98 -7.58 -16.50
N SER A 530 -18.72 -6.46 -15.82
CA SER A 530 -17.39 -5.84 -15.73
C SER A 530 -16.30 -6.84 -15.33
N ARG A 531 -16.63 -7.81 -14.48
CA ARG A 531 -15.72 -8.88 -14.05
C ARG A 531 -15.53 -9.98 -15.07
N GLY A 532 -16.55 -10.29 -15.87
CA GLY A 532 -16.43 -11.24 -16.97
C GLY A 532 -15.55 -10.72 -18.11
N LEU A 533 -15.27 -9.41 -18.12
CA LEU A 533 -14.34 -8.76 -19.06
C LEU A 533 -12.93 -8.57 -18.47
N ALA A 534 -12.77 -8.69 -17.15
CA ALA A 534 -11.46 -8.60 -16.52
C ALA A 534 -10.62 -9.84 -16.86
N PRO A 535 -9.32 -9.68 -17.20
CA PRO A 535 -8.43 -10.78 -17.58
C PRO A 535 -8.16 -11.77 -16.44
#